data_e8fb7b93bb4120872d19a9a4a2f29657
#
_entry.id   e8fb7b93bb4120872d19a9a4a2f29657
#
_cell.length_a   1.000
_cell.length_b   1.000
_cell.length_c   1.000
_cell.angle_alpha   90.00
_cell.angle_beta   90.00
_cell.angle_gamma   90.00
#
_symmetry.space_group_name_H-M   'P 1'
#
loop_
_entity.id
_entity.type
_entity.pdbx_description
1 polymer ?
#
loop_
_entity_poly.entity_id
_entity_poly.type
_entity_poly.pdbx_seq_one_letter_code
_entity_poly.pdbx_strand_id
1 'polypeptide(L)'
;MNASSPGRGYLWLSCSLLVLVLSAAFRTERAEAIPVFAHRYGLTCQTCHSVVPRLNSYGQAFLERGYRLPGLPQKGTFPVSLRTEFAYSSQSGGDEGGGPLPKVIVDEVELLSGASLSPRFSYWAEQYIVDGGFPGQTRDAYLQYWATDPAKHVPVLIRGGQFTLPLPLDPETFRETTDHYAIWDQTAGFNPFNFFAPKMGAEAIIGNQSAGTSASIALLQGHEPQSGIPSHGLDRMLYVQHAMGDWTFSAYRYEGTRVIDDTWDHFWRQGYGLIFQRKKVEVDGVYQIGNDSSADIFGDSLISSGGFVQFRYGFSNRFFGIARWDATYGAQFVRAWTGGFGYGVTKNSRLTVFDSIQFNEDLGRYIHVPSASLLIAF
;
A
#
# COMPACT_ATOMS: atom_id res chain seq x y z
N MET A 1 38.58 40.36 3.53
CA MET A 1 37.93 39.59 2.47
C MET A 1 36.76 38.84 3.12
N ASN A 2 35.55 39.34 2.92
CA ASN A 2 34.34 38.77 3.52
C ASN A 2 33.78 37.71 2.58
N ALA A 3 33.83 36.44 3.00
CA ALA A 3 33.17 35.35 2.32
C ALA A 3 31.70 35.39 2.68
N SER A 4 30.86 35.83 1.76
CA SER A 4 29.40 35.71 1.86
C SER A 4 28.98 34.28 1.64
N SER A 5 28.36 33.64 2.65
CA SER A 5 27.84 32.26 2.59
C SER A 5 26.65 32.17 1.60
N PRO A 6 26.70 31.29 0.59
CA PRO A 6 25.62 31.18 -0.40
C PRO A 6 24.35 30.44 0.10
N GLY A 7 24.35 29.94 1.32
CA GLY A 7 23.26 29.10 1.82
C GLY A 7 21.95 29.80 2.23
N ARG A 8 21.99 31.10 2.49
CA ARG A 8 20.80 31.83 2.96
C ARG A 8 19.76 32.15 1.88
N GLY A 9 20.20 32.30 0.62
CA GLY A 9 19.28 32.63 -0.49
C GLY A 9 18.33 31.48 -0.88
N TYR A 10 18.80 30.26 -0.83
CA TYR A 10 17.99 29.11 -1.21
C TYR A 10 16.89 28.75 -0.19
N LEU A 11 17.15 28.99 1.10
CA LEU A 11 16.15 28.76 2.15
C LEU A 11 14.94 29.69 2.01
N TRP A 12 15.18 30.97 1.66
CA TRP A 12 14.10 31.94 1.43
C TRP A 12 13.29 31.64 0.17
N LEU A 13 13.94 31.18 -0.91
CA LEU A 13 13.28 30.79 -2.14
C LEU A 13 12.38 29.54 -1.92
N SER A 14 12.87 28.54 -1.19
CA SER A 14 12.11 27.33 -0.86
C SER A 14 10.90 27.63 0.04
N CYS A 15 11.06 28.48 1.07
CA CYS A 15 9.95 28.90 1.92
C CYS A 15 8.93 29.74 1.13
N SER A 16 9.39 30.61 0.23
CA SER A 16 8.50 31.45 -0.59
C SER A 16 7.70 30.61 -1.59
N LEU A 17 8.31 29.59 -2.19
CA LEU A 17 7.64 28.66 -3.09
C LEU A 17 6.60 27.82 -2.35
N LEU A 18 6.93 27.34 -1.16
CA LEU A 18 6.01 26.58 -0.30
C LEU A 18 4.81 27.45 0.12
N VAL A 19 5.03 28.70 0.49
CA VAL A 19 3.98 29.67 0.84
C VAL A 19 3.10 30.00 -0.39
N LEU A 20 3.69 30.09 -1.58
CA LEU A 20 2.96 30.35 -2.82
C LEU A 20 2.10 29.15 -3.23
N VAL A 21 2.61 27.92 -3.11
CA VAL A 21 1.85 26.67 -3.35
C VAL A 21 0.74 26.52 -2.32
N LEU A 22 1.02 26.76 -1.05
CA LEU A 22 0.01 26.75 0.00
C LEU A 22 -1.06 27.83 -0.24
N SER A 23 -0.67 29.06 -0.60
CA SER A 23 -1.65 30.13 -0.85
C SER A 23 -2.49 29.92 -2.12
N ALA A 24 -1.95 29.25 -3.13
CA ALA A 24 -2.70 28.83 -4.32
C ALA A 24 -3.71 27.72 -3.97
N ALA A 25 -3.33 26.78 -3.11
CA ALA A 25 -4.22 25.73 -2.62
C ALA A 25 -5.41 26.26 -1.78
N PHE A 26 -5.23 27.40 -1.10
CA PHE A 26 -6.30 28.03 -0.29
C PHE A 26 -7.27 28.92 -1.09
N ARG A 27 -6.99 29.22 -2.37
CA ARG A 27 -7.84 30.12 -3.18
C ARG A 27 -8.73 29.40 -4.19
N THR A 28 -8.74 28.07 -4.24
CA THR A 28 -9.65 27.33 -5.14
C THR A 28 -11.05 27.29 -4.54
N GLU A 29 -11.86 28.25 -4.94
CA GLU A 29 -13.33 28.11 -4.83
C GLU A 29 -13.71 26.84 -5.59
N ARG A 30 -14.19 25.82 -4.81
CA ARG A 30 -14.98 24.67 -5.25
C ARG A 30 -14.60 24.04 -6.60
N ALA A 31 -13.39 23.61 -6.77
CA ALA A 31 -13.17 22.43 -7.59
C ALA A 31 -13.73 21.25 -6.77
N GLU A 32 -14.96 20.86 -7.02
CA GLU A 32 -15.54 19.61 -6.54
C GLU A 32 -14.90 18.46 -7.33
N ALA A 33 -13.62 18.26 -7.11
CA ALA A 33 -12.92 17.07 -7.55
C ALA A 33 -13.40 15.93 -6.64
N ILE A 34 -14.41 15.21 -7.10
CA ILE A 34 -15.05 14.15 -6.33
C ILE A 34 -14.64 12.83 -6.96
N PRO A 35 -13.88 11.97 -6.25
CA PRO A 35 -13.62 10.61 -6.70
C PRO A 35 -14.89 9.90 -7.12
N VAL A 36 -14.80 9.07 -8.14
CA VAL A 36 -15.92 8.50 -8.89
C VAL A 36 -17.08 7.98 -8.04
N PHE A 37 -16.79 7.30 -6.93
CA PHE A 37 -17.84 6.74 -6.09
C PHE A 37 -18.57 7.80 -5.27
N ALA A 38 -17.87 8.80 -4.77
CA ALA A 38 -18.48 9.91 -4.03
C ALA A 38 -19.43 10.69 -4.94
N HIS A 39 -19.02 10.98 -6.18
CA HIS A 39 -19.86 11.63 -7.18
C HIS A 39 -21.06 10.77 -7.60
N ARG A 40 -20.82 9.48 -7.85
CA ARG A 40 -21.84 8.54 -8.32
C ARG A 40 -22.98 8.35 -7.32
N TYR A 41 -22.67 8.41 -6.02
CA TYR A 41 -23.66 8.24 -4.95
C TYR A 41 -24.02 9.54 -4.23
N GLY A 42 -23.41 10.66 -4.58
CA GLY A 42 -23.62 11.95 -3.91
C GLY A 42 -23.08 11.97 -2.46
N LEU A 43 -21.98 11.26 -2.21
CA LEU A 43 -21.33 11.14 -0.90
C LEU A 43 -20.09 12.02 -0.80
N THR A 44 -19.54 12.15 0.40
CA THR A 44 -18.24 12.78 0.63
C THR A 44 -17.16 11.73 0.79
N CYS A 45 -15.89 12.08 0.56
CA CYS A 45 -14.76 11.15 0.74
C CYS A 45 -14.71 10.56 2.16
N GLN A 46 -15.02 11.36 3.19
CA GLN A 46 -15.03 10.92 4.58
C GLN A 46 -16.13 9.90 4.91
N THR A 47 -17.12 9.70 4.02
CA THR A 47 -18.08 8.61 4.19
C THR A 47 -17.38 7.25 4.13
N CYS A 48 -16.39 7.10 3.23
CA CYS A 48 -15.66 5.85 3.01
C CYS A 48 -14.22 5.88 3.54
N HIS A 49 -13.64 7.06 3.78
CA HIS A 49 -12.25 7.22 4.20
C HIS A 49 -12.14 7.90 5.57
N SER A 50 -11.22 7.45 6.38
CA SER A 50 -10.78 8.18 7.58
C SER A 50 -9.92 9.39 7.18
N VAL A 51 -8.85 9.14 6.44
CA VAL A 51 -8.04 10.09 5.68
C VAL A 51 -7.69 9.38 4.38
N VAL A 52 -7.89 10.01 3.22
CA VAL A 52 -7.61 9.41 1.90
C VAL A 52 -6.13 8.97 1.83
N PRO A 53 -5.85 7.75 1.31
CA PRO A 53 -6.74 6.76 0.72
C PRO A 53 -7.34 5.76 1.72
N ARG A 54 -6.96 5.79 2.99
CA ARG A 54 -7.32 4.80 4.02
C ARG A 54 -8.83 4.67 4.20
N LEU A 55 -9.36 3.48 3.93
CA LEU A 55 -10.77 3.15 4.12
C LEU A 55 -11.13 3.06 5.61
N ASN A 56 -12.31 3.57 5.96
CA ASN A 56 -12.97 3.26 7.22
C ASN A 56 -13.85 2.01 7.05
N SER A 57 -14.52 1.55 8.11
CA SER A 57 -15.37 0.35 8.09
C SER A 57 -16.52 0.44 7.06
N TYR A 58 -17.05 1.63 6.80
CA TYR A 58 -18.07 1.82 5.76
C TYR A 58 -17.48 1.67 4.35
N GLY A 59 -16.30 2.26 4.10
CA GLY A 59 -15.58 2.12 2.83
C GLY A 59 -15.17 0.68 2.56
N GLN A 60 -14.70 -0.03 3.58
CA GLN A 60 -14.38 -1.44 3.49
C GLN A 60 -15.62 -2.30 3.13
N ALA A 61 -16.73 -2.08 3.82
CA ALA A 61 -17.98 -2.77 3.52
C ALA A 61 -18.54 -2.42 2.13
N PHE A 62 -18.30 -1.21 1.62
CA PHE A 62 -18.65 -0.81 0.27
C PHE A 62 -17.85 -1.59 -0.79
N LEU A 63 -16.54 -1.70 -0.60
CA LEU A 63 -15.65 -2.50 -1.44
C LEU A 63 -16.09 -3.97 -1.46
N GLU A 64 -16.33 -4.55 -0.29
CA GLU A 64 -16.78 -5.94 -0.13
C GLU A 64 -18.16 -6.22 -0.78
N ARG A 65 -18.97 -5.20 -0.98
CA ARG A 65 -20.27 -5.30 -1.69
C ARG A 65 -20.15 -5.06 -3.19
N GLY A 66 -18.95 -5.04 -3.75
CA GLY A 66 -18.74 -4.80 -5.18
C GLY A 66 -19.17 -3.40 -5.61
N TYR A 67 -18.84 -2.40 -4.79
CA TYR A 67 -19.09 -0.97 -5.05
C TYR A 67 -20.57 -0.61 -5.12
N ARG A 68 -21.40 -1.24 -4.26
CA ARG A 68 -22.86 -1.03 -4.20
C ARG A 68 -23.30 -0.48 -2.86
N LEU A 69 -24.24 0.44 -2.91
CA LEU A 69 -24.99 0.90 -1.74
C LEU A 69 -26.44 0.51 -1.91
N PRO A 70 -27.00 -0.30 -1.00
CA PRO A 70 -28.41 -0.66 -1.04
C PRO A 70 -29.31 0.57 -1.00
N GLY A 71 -30.28 0.62 -1.90
CA GLY A 71 -31.28 1.69 -1.93
C GLY A 71 -30.84 3.03 -2.54
N LEU A 72 -29.58 3.17 -2.94
CA LEU A 72 -29.09 4.38 -3.61
C LEU A 72 -28.93 4.13 -5.12
N PRO A 73 -29.57 4.95 -5.97
CA PRO A 73 -29.39 4.86 -7.41
C PRO A 73 -27.99 5.30 -7.79
N GLN A 74 -27.36 4.58 -8.70
CA GLN A 74 -26.10 5.00 -9.31
C GLN A 74 -26.37 6.09 -10.36
N LYS A 75 -25.74 7.24 -10.21
CA LYS A 75 -25.73 8.25 -11.27
C LYS A 75 -24.85 7.76 -12.44
N GLY A 76 -25.29 7.95 -13.66
CA GLY A 76 -24.60 7.49 -14.88
C GLY A 76 -23.36 8.32 -15.23
N THR A 77 -22.37 8.35 -14.35
CA THR A 77 -21.07 8.99 -14.60
C THR A 77 -20.04 7.94 -15.00
N PHE A 78 -19.11 8.31 -15.87
CA PHE A 78 -18.00 7.46 -16.23
C PHE A 78 -17.15 7.19 -14.99
N PRO A 79 -16.90 5.92 -14.62
CA PRO A 79 -16.33 5.57 -13.31
C PRO A 79 -14.81 5.67 -13.29
N VAL A 80 -14.24 6.86 -13.50
CA VAL A 80 -12.79 7.11 -13.43
C VAL A 80 -12.50 8.23 -12.45
N SER A 81 -11.46 8.04 -11.67
CA SER A 81 -10.83 9.06 -10.82
C SER A 81 -9.32 9.08 -11.04
N LEU A 82 -8.72 10.21 -10.72
CA LEU A 82 -7.28 10.43 -10.75
C LEU A 82 -6.78 10.58 -9.31
N ARG A 83 -5.69 9.92 -8.97
CA ARG A 83 -4.92 10.16 -7.74
C ARG A 83 -3.52 10.60 -8.12
N THR A 84 -2.99 11.59 -7.43
CA THR A 84 -1.62 12.09 -7.65
C THR A 84 -0.95 12.28 -6.30
N GLU A 85 0.29 11.84 -6.19
CA GLU A 85 1.14 12.08 -5.02
C GLU A 85 2.42 12.82 -5.44
N PHE A 86 2.71 13.90 -4.75
CA PHE A 86 3.97 14.64 -4.84
C PHE A 86 4.78 14.27 -3.61
N ALA A 87 6.01 13.80 -3.80
CA ALA A 87 6.89 13.42 -2.71
C ALA A 87 8.16 14.26 -2.67
N TYR A 88 8.62 14.50 -1.46
CA TYR A 88 9.93 15.04 -1.14
C TYR A 88 10.64 14.02 -0.27
N SER A 89 11.86 13.68 -0.59
CA SER A 89 12.74 12.92 0.29
C SER A 89 14.16 13.47 0.26
N SER A 90 14.86 13.30 1.38
CA SER A 90 16.26 13.68 1.51
C SER A 90 16.92 12.64 2.40
N GLN A 91 17.98 12.03 1.92
CA GLN A 91 18.72 11.04 2.70
C GLN A 91 19.97 11.70 3.30
N SER A 92 20.12 11.63 4.63
CA SER A 92 21.33 12.10 5.30
C SER A 92 22.37 10.99 5.35
N GLY A 93 23.59 11.27 4.91
CA GLY A 93 24.72 10.33 5.04
C GLY A 93 25.14 9.59 3.77
N GLY A 94 24.82 10.13 2.62
CA GLY A 94 25.40 9.67 1.34
C GLY A 94 26.90 9.94 1.24
N ASP A 95 27.55 9.23 0.35
CA ASP A 95 29.00 9.10 0.16
C ASP A 95 29.83 10.35 0.29
N GLU A 96 31.10 10.15 0.63
CA GLU A 96 32.16 11.17 0.66
C GLU A 96 32.22 11.96 -0.67
N GLY A 97 31.52 13.07 -0.74
CA GLY A 97 31.60 13.99 -1.88
C GLY A 97 30.33 14.67 -2.38
N GLY A 98 29.19 14.24 -1.97
CA GLY A 98 27.94 14.89 -2.36
C GLY A 98 26.78 14.28 -1.62
N GLY A 99 26.35 14.93 -0.53
CA GLY A 99 25.12 14.52 0.15
C GLY A 99 23.97 14.42 -0.85
N PRO A 100 23.01 13.50 -0.67
CA PRO A 100 21.89 13.37 -1.58
C PRO A 100 21.15 14.71 -1.64
N LEU A 101 21.04 15.23 -2.83
CA LEU A 101 20.26 16.44 -3.08
C LEU A 101 18.80 16.14 -2.72
N PRO A 102 18.13 17.04 -2.00
CA PRO A 102 16.71 16.88 -1.73
C PRO A 102 15.97 16.74 -3.07
N LYS A 103 15.17 15.68 -3.18
CA LYS A 103 14.45 15.36 -4.40
C LYS A 103 12.96 15.62 -4.20
N VAL A 104 12.41 16.47 -5.05
CA VAL A 104 10.96 16.64 -5.20
C VAL A 104 10.55 15.96 -6.51
N ILE A 105 9.62 15.04 -6.43
CA ILE A 105 9.12 14.32 -7.61
C ILE A 105 7.60 14.30 -7.63
N VAL A 106 7.04 14.08 -8.80
CA VAL A 106 5.71 13.49 -8.96
C VAL A 106 5.90 12.01 -8.71
N ASP A 107 5.52 11.55 -7.53
CA ASP A 107 5.78 10.18 -7.08
C ASP A 107 4.82 9.22 -7.75
N GLU A 108 3.52 9.51 -7.64
CA GLU A 108 2.49 8.67 -8.20
C GLU A 108 1.48 9.51 -9.01
N VAL A 109 1.05 8.96 -10.14
CA VAL A 109 -0.13 9.40 -10.90
C VAL A 109 -0.91 8.16 -11.30
N GLU A 110 -2.12 8.01 -10.78
CA GLU A 110 -2.94 6.83 -10.95
C GLU A 110 -4.30 7.13 -11.54
N LEU A 111 -4.74 6.26 -12.43
CA LEU A 111 -6.12 6.17 -12.88
C LEU A 111 -6.81 5.02 -12.18
N LEU A 112 -7.89 5.32 -11.51
CA LEU A 112 -8.69 4.37 -10.74
C LEU A 112 -10.06 4.23 -11.39
N SER A 113 -10.51 3.00 -11.63
CA SER A 113 -11.83 2.72 -12.16
C SER A 113 -12.45 1.52 -11.47
N GLY A 114 -13.70 1.64 -11.07
CA GLY A 114 -14.43 0.54 -10.47
C GLY A 114 -15.94 0.73 -10.55
N ALA A 115 -16.65 -0.35 -10.80
CA ALA A 115 -18.11 -0.32 -10.86
C ALA A 115 -18.73 -1.71 -10.66
N SER A 116 -19.99 -1.68 -10.26
CA SER A 116 -20.88 -2.83 -10.39
C SER A 116 -21.39 -2.88 -11.83
N LEU A 117 -21.17 -3.99 -12.52
CA LEU A 117 -21.67 -4.25 -13.89
C LEU A 117 -23.07 -4.85 -13.88
N SER A 118 -23.38 -5.65 -12.85
CA SER A 118 -24.68 -6.30 -12.67
C SER A 118 -24.87 -6.66 -11.18
N PRO A 119 -26.00 -7.19 -10.75
CA PRO A 119 -26.18 -7.63 -9.37
C PRO A 119 -25.14 -8.64 -8.86
N ARG A 120 -24.43 -9.33 -9.77
CA ARG A 120 -23.43 -10.34 -9.39
C ARG A 120 -22.02 -10.05 -9.89
N PHE A 121 -21.83 -9.03 -10.72
CA PHE A 121 -20.52 -8.70 -11.30
C PHE A 121 -20.11 -7.29 -10.95
N SER A 122 -18.85 -7.12 -10.61
CA SER A 122 -18.16 -5.84 -10.49
C SER A 122 -16.74 -5.96 -11.05
N TYR A 123 -16.10 -4.83 -11.28
CA TYR A 123 -14.70 -4.78 -11.68
C TYR A 123 -13.96 -3.70 -10.89
N TRP A 124 -12.65 -3.84 -10.87
CA TRP A 124 -11.72 -2.83 -10.43
C TRP A 124 -10.55 -2.76 -11.40
N ALA A 125 -10.06 -1.57 -11.66
CA ALA A 125 -8.86 -1.33 -12.43
C ALA A 125 -8.10 -0.14 -11.84
N GLU A 126 -6.81 -0.32 -11.68
CA GLU A 126 -5.86 0.66 -11.16
C GLU A 126 -4.62 0.65 -12.05
N GLN A 127 -4.38 1.80 -12.69
CA GLN A 127 -3.27 1.98 -13.62
C GLN A 127 -2.39 3.12 -13.13
N TYR A 128 -1.16 2.82 -12.78
CA TYR A 128 -0.14 3.82 -12.55
C TYR A 128 0.34 4.37 -13.89
N ILE A 129 0.22 5.67 -14.08
CA ILE A 129 0.84 6.41 -15.18
C ILE A 129 2.27 6.76 -14.80
N VAL A 130 2.46 7.16 -13.53
CA VAL A 130 3.75 7.40 -12.90
C VAL A 130 3.80 6.62 -11.60
N ASP A 131 4.94 5.98 -11.30
CA ASP A 131 5.21 5.18 -10.11
C ASP A 131 6.67 5.41 -9.69
N GLY A 132 6.90 5.93 -8.48
CA GLY A 132 8.22 6.31 -8.00
C GLY A 132 8.94 7.35 -8.87
N GLY A 133 8.18 8.17 -9.64
CA GLY A 133 8.71 9.13 -10.60
C GLY A 133 9.12 8.55 -11.95
N PHE A 134 8.80 7.29 -12.23
CA PHE A 134 9.03 6.59 -13.50
C PHE A 134 7.72 6.23 -14.20
N PRO A 135 7.73 5.81 -15.48
CA PRO A 135 6.55 5.24 -16.12
C PRO A 135 6.01 4.06 -15.34
N GLY A 136 4.74 4.14 -14.94
CA GLY A 136 4.07 3.13 -14.15
C GLY A 136 3.46 2.00 -14.99
N GLN A 137 2.83 1.07 -14.29
CA GLN A 137 2.20 -0.13 -14.86
C GLN A 137 0.82 -0.36 -14.26
N THR A 138 0.09 -1.33 -14.81
CA THR A 138 -1.16 -1.79 -14.22
C THR A 138 -0.87 -2.44 -12.87
N ARG A 139 -1.49 -1.94 -11.80
CA ARG A 139 -1.43 -2.57 -10.48
C ARG A 139 -2.55 -3.60 -10.35
N ASP A 140 -3.79 -3.17 -10.38
CA ASP A 140 -4.95 -4.04 -10.27
C ASP A 140 -5.81 -3.97 -11.53
N ALA A 141 -6.25 -5.13 -12.02
CA ALA A 141 -7.21 -5.25 -13.12
C ALA A 141 -7.95 -6.57 -12.99
N TYR A 142 -9.10 -6.58 -12.34
CA TYR A 142 -9.85 -7.80 -12.09
C TYR A 142 -11.35 -7.65 -12.22
N LEU A 143 -12.00 -8.78 -12.48
CA LEU A 143 -13.44 -8.97 -12.39
C LEU A 143 -13.77 -9.73 -11.11
N GLN A 144 -14.91 -9.39 -10.52
CA GLN A 144 -15.46 -10.07 -9.34
C GLN A 144 -16.84 -10.64 -9.64
N TYR A 145 -17.06 -11.88 -9.21
CA TYR A 145 -18.34 -12.56 -9.30
C TYR A 145 -18.84 -12.98 -7.92
N TRP A 146 -20.02 -12.56 -7.56
CA TRP A 146 -20.71 -12.91 -6.32
C TRP A 146 -21.50 -14.18 -6.52
N ALA A 147 -20.99 -15.31 -6.02
CA ALA A 147 -21.66 -16.61 -6.12
C ALA A 147 -22.90 -16.65 -5.23
N THR A 148 -22.90 -15.93 -4.12
CA THR A 148 -24.04 -15.76 -3.21
C THR A 148 -24.50 -14.31 -3.16
N ASP A 149 -25.73 -14.09 -2.73
CA ASP A 149 -26.23 -12.75 -2.41
C ASP A 149 -25.70 -12.34 -1.01
N PRO A 150 -24.77 -11.39 -0.91
CA PRO A 150 -24.15 -11.02 0.36
C PRO A 150 -25.11 -10.38 1.36
N ALA A 151 -26.31 -9.97 0.93
CA ALA A 151 -27.34 -9.45 1.80
C ALA A 151 -28.14 -10.55 2.51
N LYS A 152 -28.11 -11.78 2.01
CA LYS A 152 -28.94 -12.90 2.49
C LYS A 152 -28.13 -14.10 2.99
N HIS A 153 -26.91 -14.25 2.54
CA HIS A 153 -26.08 -15.42 2.79
C HIS A 153 -24.66 -15.03 3.14
N VAL A 154 -23.88 -15.97 3.68
CA VAL A 154 -22.44 -15.81 3.80
C VAL A 154 -21.87 -15.43 2.43
N PRO A 155 -21.16 -14.31 2.30
CA PRO A 155 -20.57 -13.89 1.03
C PRO A 155 -19.62 -14.95 0.48
N VAL A 156 -19.80 -15.30 -0.78
CA VAL A 156 -18.86 -16.09 -1.57
C VAL A 156 -18.56 -15.28 -2.83
N LEU A 157 -17.32 -14.83 -2.93
CA LEU A 157 -16.80 -14.00 -3.99
C LEU A 157 -15.71 -14.75 -4.74
N ILE A 158 -15.73 -14.70 -6.06
CA ILE A 158 -14.64 -15.17 -6.91
C ILE A 158 -14.12 -13.96 -7.68
N ARG A 159 -12.83 -13.71 -7.62
CA ARG A 159 -12.20 -12.69 -8.47
C ARG A 159 -11.15 -13.32 -9.38
N GLY A 160 -10.98 -12.75 -10.57
CA GLY A 160 -9.99 -13.20 -11.55
C GLY A 160 -9.41 -12.02 -12.30
N GLY A 161 -8.11 -12.04 -12.50
CA GLY A 161 -7.32 -10.98 -13.11
C GLY A 161 -6.02 -10.74 -12.36
N GLN A 162 -5.50 -9.52 -12.46
CA GLN A 162 -4.35 -9.05 -11.68
C GLN A 162 -4.83 -8.34 -10.43
N PHE A 163 -4.31 -8.69 -9.27
CA PHE A 163 -4.75 -8.10 -8.00
C PHE A 163 -3.66 -8.16 -6.93
N THR A 164 -3.71 -7.18 -6.03
CA THR A 164 -2.93 -7.18 -4.79
C THR A 164 -3.36 -8.36 -3.91
N LEU A 165 -2.37 -9.07 -3.36
CA LEU A 165 -2.62 -10.25 -2.53
C LEU A 165 -3.33 -9.90 -1.23
N PRO A 166 -4.19 -10.81 -0.69
CA PRO A 166 -4.81 -10.60 0.60
C PRO A 166 -3.75 -10.65 1.71
N LEU A 167 -3.54 -9.52 2.36
CA LEU A 167 -2.60 -9.34 3.47
C LEU A 167 -3.34 -8.77 4.68
N PRO A 168 -2.76 -8.87 5.90
CA PRO A 168 -3.36 -8.30 7.10
C PRO A 168 -3.74 -6.82 7.00
N LEU A 169 -2.90 -6.05 6.30
CA LEU A 169 -3.14 -4.68 5.89
C LEU A 169 -2.89 -4.59 4.39
N ASP A 170 -3.76 -3.92 3.68
CA ASP A 170 -3.49 -3.58 2.28
C ASP A 170 -2.28 -2.63 2.21
N PRO A 171 -1.19 -3.00 1.50
CA PRO A 171 0.06 -2.27 1.54
C PRO A 171 -0.01 -0.88 0.91
N GLU A 172 -1.04 -0.59 0.12
CA GLU A 172 -1.24 0.72 -0.51
C GLU A 172 -2.32 1.53 0.20
N THR A 173 -3.51 0.97 0.36
CA THR A 173 -4.66 1.70 0.89
C THR A 173 -4.51 2.02 2.38
N PHE A 174 -3.87 1.12 3.15
CA PHE A 174 -3.65 1.32 4.59
C PHE A 174 -2.29 1.93 4.93
N ARG A 175 -1.37 1.97 4.00
CA ARG A 175 -0.09 2.65 4.18
C ARG A 175 -0.31 4.17 4.23
N GLU A 176 0.05 4.76 5.33
CA GLU A 176 -0.02 6.21 5.53
C GLU A 176 1.38 6.85 5.62
N THR A 177 2.44 6.03 5.61
CA THR A 177 3.86 6.45 5.54
C THR A 177 4.33 6.47 4.09
N THR A 178 5.37 7.23 3.80
CA THR A 178 6.02 7.22 2.48
C THR A 178 6.78 5.92 2.23
N ASP A 179 7.36 5.33 3.27
CA ASP A 179 8.11 4.08 3.16
C ASP A 179 7.16 2.88 3.13
N HIS A 180 7.45 1.91 2.26
CA HIS A 180 6.78 0.62 2.23
C HIS A 180 7.01 -0.20 3.51
N TYR A 181 6.21 -1.23 3.71
CA TYR A 181 6.44 -2.23 4.76
C TYR A 181 7.57 -3.16 4.31
N ALA A 182 8.74 -3.04 4.94
CA ALA A 182 9.95 -3.73 4.51
C ALA A 182 9.77 -5.26 4.33
N ILE A 183 8.95 -5.90 5.17
CA ILE A 183 8.70 -7.35 5.09
C ILE A 183 7.97 -7.78 3.83
N TRP A 184 7.11 -6.92 3.26
CA TRP A 184 6.34 -7.24 2.06
C TRP A 184 7.07 -6.86 0.77
N ASP A 185 8.04 -5.97 0.88
CA ASP A 185 8.93 -5.57 -0.21
C ASP A 185 10.18 -6.46 -0.31
N GLN A 186 10.42 -7.28 0.73
CA GLN A 186 11.57 -8.17 0.83
C GLN A 186 11.55 -9.25 -0.25
N THR A 187 12.65 -9.37 -0.98
CA THR A 187 13.00 -10.50 -1.86
C THR A 187 13.96 -11.45 -1.16
N ALA A 188 14.16 -12.66 -1.64
CA ALA A 188 15.07 -13.65 -1.05
C ALA A 188 16.13 -14.10 -2.07
N GLY A 189 17.35 -13.66 -1.90
CA GLY A 189 18.44 -13.96 -2.84
C GLY A 189 18.09 -13.50 -4.24
N PHE A 190 18.15 -14.41 -5.22
CA PHE A 190 17.75 -14.16 -6.61
C PHE A 190 16.26 -14.42 -6.88
N ASN A 191 15.48 -14.91 -5.89
CA ASN A 191 14.05 -15.06 -6.04
C ASN A 191 13.38 -13.67 -6.00
N PRO A 192 12.77 -13.20 -7.10
CA PRO A 192 12.21 -11.84 -7.18
C PRO A 192 10.85 -11.71 -6.47
N PHE A 193 10.32 -12.79 -5.91
CA PHE A 193 9.03 -12.76 -5.27
C PHE A 193 9.01 -11.79 -4.08
N ASN A 194 8.02 -10.92 -4.08
CA ASN A 194 7.65 -10.08 -2.95
C ASN A 194 6.12 -9.96 -2.87
N PHE A 195 5.59 -9.59 -1.71
CA PHE A 195 4.15 -9.44 -1.52
C PHE A 195 3.59 -8.11 -1.99
N PHE A 196 4.44 -7.12 -2.18
CA PHE A 196 4.04 -5.80 -2.63
C PHE A 196 3.55 -5.80 -4.07
N ALA A 197 4.20 -6.56 -4.94
CA ALA A 197 3.83 -6.67 -6.35
C ALA A 197 2.51 -7.44 -6.53
N PRO A 198 1.56 -6.92 -7.31
CA PRO A 198 0.31 -7.60 -7.62
C PRO A 198 0.55 -8.89 -8.41
N LYS A 199 -0.38 -9.85 -8.30
CA LYS A 199 -0.26 -11.15 -8.98
C LYS A 199 -1.45 -11.39 -9.90
N MET A 200 -1.19 -12.03 -11.04
CA MET A 200 -2.22 -12.51 -11.96
C MET A 200 -2.75 -13.85 -11.48
N GLY A 201 -4.09 -14.03 -11.43
CA GLY A 201 -4.66 -15.31 -11.04
C GLY A 201 -6.15 -15.26 -10.77
N ALA A 202 -6.60 -16.24 -9.97
CA ALA A 202 -7.97 -16.32 -9.48
C ALA A 202 -7.97 -16.56 -7.97
N GLU A 203 -8.93 -15.95 -7.28
CA GLU A 203 -9.13 -16.08 -5.85
C GLU A 203 -10.58 -16.34 -5.52
N ALA A 204 -10.84 -17.27 -4.62
CA ALA A 204 -12.14 -17.48 -4.00
C ALA A 204 -12.11 -17.02 -2.55
N ILE A 205 -13.04 -16.15 -2.17
CA ILE A 205 -13.16 -15.59 -0.82
C ILE A 205 -14.50 -16.01 -0.25
N ILE A 206 -14.49 -16.51 0.99
CA ILE A 206 -15.69 -16.84 1.75
C ILE A 206 -15.69 -16.05 3.07
N GLY A 207 -16.84 -15.53 3.43
CA GLY A 207 -17.02 -14.77 4.68
C GLY A 207 -16.94 -13.27 4.48
N ASN A 208 -16.95 -12.54 5.59
CA ASN A 208 -16.99 -11.09 5.63
C ASN A 208 -15.69 -10.57 6.27
N GLN A 209 -14.88 -9.85 5.49
CA GLN A 209 -13.59 -9.32 5.93
C GLN A 209 -13.74 -8.18 6.91
N SER A 210 -14.77 -7.34 6.76
CA SER A 210 -14.96 -6.15 7.60
C SER A 210 -15.61 -6.41 8.95
N ALA A 211 -16.27 -7.54 9.13
CA ALA A 211 -17.14 -7.75 10.30
C ALA A 211 -17.19 -9.21 10.79
N GLY A 212 -16.15 -9.99 10.63
CA GLY A 212 -16.22 -11.38 11.11
C GLY A 212 -15.06 -12.24 10.66
N THR A 213 -15.38 -13.46 10.30
CA THR A 213 -14.41 -14.43 9.78
C THR A 213 -14.48 -14.45 8.27
N SER A 214 -13.32 -14.42 7.62
CA SER A 214 -13.17 -14.70 6.21
C SER A 214 -11.97 -15.59 5.95
N ALA A 215 -12.05 -16.33 4.85
CA ALA A 215 -10.95 -17.12 4.32
C ALA A 215 -10.89 -16.97 2.82
N SER A 216 -9.70 -17.02 2.25
CA SER A 216 -9.51 -17.06 0.82
C SER A 216 -8.47 -18.08 0.40
N ILE A 217 -8.64 -18.57 -0.82
CA ILE A 217 -7.65 -19.37 -1.54
C ILE A 217 -7.42 -18.74 -2.90
N ALA A 218 -6.15 -18.50 -3.24
CA ALA A 218 -5.74 -18.00 -4.54
C ALA A 218 -4.85 -18.98 -5.27
N LEU A 219 -5.09 -19.11 -6.58
CA LEU A 219 -4.22 -19.79 -7.54
C LEU A 219 -3.67 -18.71 -8.47
N LEU A 220 -2.36 -18.58 -8.50
CA LEU A 220 -1.67 -17.44 -9.05
C LEU A 220 -0.68 -17.89 -10.13
N GLN A 221 -0.57 -17.11 -11.17
CA GLN A 221 0.53 -17.27 -12.12
C GLN A 221 1.82 -16.85 -11.41
N GLY A 222 2.76 -17.77 -11.31
CA GLY A 222 4.03 -17.52 -10.61
C GLY A 222 5.01 -16.64 -11.37
N HIS A 223 4.56 -15.90 -12.39
CA HIS A 223 5.39 -15.00 -13.17
C HIS A 223 5.54 -13.65 -12.48
N GLU A 224 6.80 -13.18 -12.36
CA GLU A 224 7.11 -11.82 -11.94
C GLU A 224 7.43 -11.01 -13.22
N PRO A 225 6.52 -10.15 -13.69
CA PRO A 225 6.65 -9.50 -15.03
C PRO A 225 7.94 -8.71 -15.23
N GLN A 226 8.53 -8.23 -14.15
CA GLN A 226 9.73 -7.38 -14.19
C GLN A 226 11.04 -8.15 -14.09
N SER A 227 11.03 -9.39 -13.62
CA SER A 227 12.26 -10.15 -13.36
C SER A 227 12.80 -10.89 -14.57
N GLY A 228 11.95 -11.18 -15.56
CA GLY A 228 12.29 -12.10 -16.65
C GLY A 228 12.53 -13.55 -16.21
N ILE A 229 12.38 -13.84 -14.91
CA ILE A 229 12.59 -15.19 -14.35
C ILE A 229 11.36 -16.05 -14.62
N PRO A 230 11.49 -17.18 -15.32
CA PRO A 230 10.37 -18.04 -15.60
C PRO A 230 9.86 -18.73 -14.34
N SER A 231 8.54 -18.84 -14.24
CA SER A 231 7.88 -19.66 -13.23
C SER A 231 7.46 -21.00 -13.84
N HIS A 232 7.37 -22.02 -13.00
CA HIS A 232 6.80 -23.29 -13.37
C HIS A 232 5.60 -23.61 -12.48
N GLY A 233 4.43 -23.76 -13.13
CA GLY A 233 3.19 -24.09 -12.46
C GLY A 233 2.45 -22.87 -11.89
N LEU A 234 1.53 -23.15 -11.00
CA LEU A 234 0.72 -22.15 -10.29
C LEU A 234 1.22 -22.02 -8.85
N ASP A 235 1.42 -20.79 -8.44
CA ASP A 235 1.60 -20.48 -7.03
C ASP A 235 0.23 -20.55 -6.31
N ARG A 236 0.27 -20.74 -5.02
CA ARG A 236 -0.94 -20.80 -4.19
C ARG A 236 -0.81 -19.99 -2.93
N MET A 237 -1.91 -19.37 -2.54
CA MET A 237 -1.98 -18.63 -1.29
C MET A 237 -3.26 -19.01 -0.54
N LEU A 238 -3.13 -19.17 0.76
CA LEU A 238 -4.21 -19.23 1.73
C LEU A 238 -4.15 -18.00 2.61
N TYR A 239 -5.30 -17.39 2.88
CA TYR A 239 -5.43 -16.30 3.84
C TYR A 239 -6.66 -16.54 4.70
N VAL A 240 -6.54 -16.30 6.00
CA VAL A 240 -7.65 -16.34 6.94
C VAL A 240 -7.58 -15.14 7.87
N GLN A 241 -8.74 -14.60 8.23
CA GLN A 241 -8.83 -13.59 9.26
C GLN A 241 -10.08 -13.76 10.11
N HIS A 242 -10.00 -13.27 11.33
CA HIS A 242 -11.12 -13.24 12.28
C HIS A 242 -11.10 -11.92 13.07
N ALA A 243 -12.19 -11.15 12.93
CA ALA A 243 -12.42 -9.93 13.71
C ALA A 243 -13.26 -10.25 14.95
N MET A 244 -12.75 -9.86 16.12
CA MET A 244 -13.39 -10.07 17.42
C MET A 244 -13.30 -8.80 18.27
N GLY A 245 -14.38 -8.04 18.34
CA GLY A 245 -14.40 -6.77 19.04
C GLY A 245 -13.46 -5.75 18.41
N ASP A 246 -12.51 -5.25 19.20
CA ASP A 246 -11.49 -4.28 18.78
C ASP A 246 -10.27 -4.96 18.09
N TRP A 247 -10.26 -6.28 17.96
CA TRP A 247 -9.13 -7.08 17.48
C TRP A 247 -9.43 -7.74 16.14
N THR A 248 -8.44 -7.79 15.26
CA THR A 248 -8.44 -8.63 14.06
C THR A 248 -7.17 -9.46 14.04
N PHE A 249 -7.34 -10.77 13.92
CA PHE A 249 -6.28 -11.76 13.78
C PHE A 249 -6.26 -12.26 12.36
N SER A 250 -5.09 -12.45 11.79
CA SER A 250 -4.94 -13.01 10.45
C SER A 250 -3.74 -13.92 10.34
N ALA A 251 -3.81 -14.84 9.39
CA ALA A 251 -2.69 -15.69 9.01
C ALA A 251 -2.74 -15.94 7.51
N TYR A 252 -1.56 -16.09 6.90
CA TYR A 252 -1.44 -16.44 5.49
C TYR A 252 -0.29 -17.40 5.25
N ARG A 253 -0.42 -18.16 4.16
CA ARG A 253 0.61 -19.03 3.62
C ARG A 253 0.64 -18.88 2.10
N TYR A 254 1.81 -18.56 1.58
CA TYR A 254 2.10 -18.53 0.14
C TYR A 254 3.11 -19.59 -0.19
N GLU A 255 2.95 -20.28 -1.32
CA GLU A 255 3.88 -21.26 -1.83
C GLU A 255 4.02 -21.10 -3.34
N GLY A 256 5.24 -21.15 -3.82
CA GLY A 256 5.55 -20.99 -5.23
C GLY A 256 6.84 -21.68 -5.66
N THR A 257 7.10 -21.62 -6.95
CA THR A 257 8.30 -22.16 -7.55
C THR A 257 8.86 -21.18 -8.57
N ARG A 258 10.17 -20.95 -8.54
CA ARG A 258 10.92 -20.15 -9.53
C ARG A 258 12.05 -20.97 -10.10
N VAL A 259 12.52 -20.59 -11.28
CA VAL A 259 13.73 -21.14 -11.87
C VAL A 259 14.79 -20.06 -11.83
N ILE A 260 15.82 -20.29 -11.04
CA ILE A 260 16.94 -19.39 -10.86
C ILE A 260 18.15 -20.09 -11.44
N ASP A 261 18.70 -19.58 -12.55
CA ASP A 261 19.90 -20.09 -13.20
C ASP A 261 19.87 -21.62 -13.43
N ASP A 262 18.76 -22.11 -14.03
CA ASP A 262 18.45 -23.52 -14.27
C ASP A 262 18.20 -24.37 -13.00
N THR A 263 18.18 -23.76 -11.82
CA THR A 263 17.90 -24.44 -10.56
C THR A 263 16.49 -24.13 -10.09
N TRP A 264 15.79 -25.14 -9.58
CA TRP A 264 14.45 -24.99 -9.08
C TRP A 264 14.45 -24.51 -7.63
N ASP A 265 13.95 -23.29 -7.40
CA ASP A 265 13.67 -22.76 -6.07
C ASP A 265 12.20 -23.00 -5.72
N HIS A 266 11.97 -23.91 -4.77
CA HIS A 266 10.69 -24.11 -4.12
C HIS A 266 10.66 -23.25 -2.87
N PHE A 267 9.77 -22.28 -2.82
CA PHE A 267 9.73 -21.35 -1.71
C PHE A 267 8.35 -21.25 -1.07
N TRP A 268 8.37 -20.80 0.16
CA TRP A 268 7.15 -20.46 0.88
C TRP A 268 7.35 -19.25 1.79
N ARG A 269 6.25 -18.56 2.07
CA ARG A 269 6.14 -17.49 3.05
C ARG A 269 4.93 -17.74 3.93
N GLN A 270 5.06 -17.56 5.23
CA GLN A 270 3.98 -17.69 6.19
C GLN A 270 3.99 -16.48 7.12
N GLY A 271 2.85 -15.85 7.30
CA GLY A 271 2.77 -14.67 8.14
C GLY A 271 1.54 -14.66 9.02
N TYR A 272 1.62 -13.84 10.05
CA TYR A 272 0.60 -13.62 11.06
C TYR A 272 0.41 -12.12 11.23
N GLY A 273 -0.83 -11.69 11.31
CA GLY A 273 -1.20 -10.30 11.53
C GLY A 273 -2.08 -10.14 12.76
N LEU A 274 -1.87 -9.06 13.47
CA LEU A 274 -2.68 -8.61 14.58
C LEU A 274 -2.97 -7.12 14.43
N ILE A 275 -4.25 -6.76 14.41
CA ILE A 275 -4.70 -5.37 14.39
C ILE A 275 -5.56 -5.15 15.62
N PHE A 276 -5.21 -4.14 16.38
CA PHE A 276 -6.05 -3.60 17.46
C PHE A 276 -6.51 -2.21 17.09
N GLN A 277 -7.83 -1.99 17.03
CA GLN A 277 -8.39 -0.68 16.72
C GLN A 277 -9.47 -0.29 17.73
N ARG A 278 -9.23 0.75 18.50
CA ARG A 278 -10.19 1.27 19.46
C ARG A 278 -10.19 2.78 19.47
N LYS A 279 -11.31 3.38 19.08
CA LYS A 279 -11.48 4.85 19.03
C LYS A 279 -10.42 5.52 18.18
N LYS A 280 -9.45 6.18 18.83
CA LYS A 280 -8.36 6.96 18.22
C LYS A 280 -7.04 6.21 18.12
N VAL A 281 -6.96 5.04 18.75
CA VAL A 281 -5.75 4.21 18.85
C VAL A 281 -5.87 3.04 17.89
N GLU A 282 -4.80 2.78 17.16
CA GLU A 282 -4.62 1.57 16.36
C GLU A 282 -3.21 1.05 16.56
N VAL A 283 -3.09 -0.24 16.67
CA VAL A 283 -1.81 -0.95 16.75
C VAL A 283 -1.87 -2.10 15.77
N ASP A 284 -0.95 -2.11 14.82
CA ASP A 284 -0.82 -3.13 13.78
C ASP A 284 0.49 -3.87 13.98
N GLY A 285 0.45 -5.18 13.95
CA GLY A 285 1.64 -6.02 13.99
C GLY A 285 1.56 -7.11 12.94
N VAL A 286 2.66 -7.31 12.23
CA VAL A 286 2.82 -8.42 11.27
C VAL A 286 4.17 -9.07 11.52
N TYR A 287 4.19 -10.39 11.52
CA TYR A 287 5.38 -11.20 11.50
C TYR A 287 5.31 -12.22 10.38
N GLN A 288 6.40 -12.40 9.65
CA GLN A 288 6.52 -13.35 8.56
C GLN A 288 7.81 -14.16 8.69
N ILE A 289 7.75 -15.41 8.27
CA ILE A 289 8.90 -16.29 8.06
C ILE A 289 8.77 -16.93 6.68
N GLY A 290 9.89 -17.18 6.02
CA GLY A 290 9.94 -17.84 4.72
C GLY A 290 11.17 -18.71 4.57
N ASN A 291 11.12 -19.58 3.58
CA ASN A 291 12.23 -20.41 3.18
C ASN A 291 12.24 -20.52 1.66
N ASP A 292 13.41 -20.41 1.09
CA ASP A 292 13.75 -20.66 -0.29
C ASP A 292 14.71 -21.85 -0.34
N SER A 293 14.42 -22.85 -1.16
CA SER A 293 15.20 -24.08 -1.23
C SER A 293 16.50 -23.89 -1.99
N SER A 294 16.53 -22.90 -2.88
CA SER A 294 17.65 -22.58 -3.77
C SER A 294 17.62 -21.09 -4.09
N ALA A 295 18.05 -20.26 -3.14
CA ALA A 295 17.92 -18.80 -3.23
C ALA A 295 19.00 -18.12 -4.07
N ASP A 296 20.08 -18.83 -4.43
CA ASP A 296 21.20 -18.32 -5.21
C ASP A 296 21.63 -19.29 -6.34
N ILE A 297 22.63 -18.86 -7.12
CA ILE A 297 23.18 -19.65 -8.22
C ILE A 297 23.92 -20.91 -7.78
N PHE A 298 24.24 -21.05 -6.49
CA PHE A 298 24.92 -22.23 -5.93
C PHE A 298 23.92 -23.27 -5.40
N GLY A 299 22.63 -22.92 -5.39
CA GLY A 299 21.58 -23.79 -4.87
C GLY A 299 21.47 -23.77 -3.34
N ASP A 300 22.00 -22.74 -2.69
CA ASP A 300 21.93 -22.61 -1.24
C ASP A 300 20.52 -22.22 -0.77
N SER A 301 20.08 -22.86 0.30
CA SER A 301 18.78 -22.52 0.90
C SER A 301 18.89 -21.27 1.76
N LEU A 302 17.81 -20.49 1.80
CA LEU A 302 17.73 -19.25 2.57
C LEU A 302 16.47 -19.21 3.43
N ILE A 303 16.64 -18.95 4.72
CA ILE A 303 15.54 -18.64 5.63
C ILE A 303 15.46 -17.13 5.77
N SER A 304 14.30 -16.57 5.47
CA SER A 304 14.01 -15.15 5.67
C SER A 304 12.95 -14.96 6.74
N SER A 305 13.03 -13.89 7.50
CA SER A 305 12.01 -13.54 8.49
C SER A 305 11.97 -12.03 8.71
N GLY A 306 10.90 -11.56 9.32
CA GLY A 306 10.79 -10.16 9.67
C GLY A 306 9.36 -9.77 10.00
N GLY A 307 9.16 -8.47 10.13
CA GLY A 307 7.84 -7.92 10.41
C GLY A 307 7.91 -6.45 10.75
N PHE A 308 6.77 -5.95 11.16
CA PHE A 308 6.67 -4.59 11.67
C PHE A 308 5.68 -4.51 12.83
N VAL A 309 5.83 -3.45 13.62
CA VAL A 309 4.83 -2.99 14.58
C VAL A 309 4.59 -1.51 14.33
N GLN A 310 3.33 -1.13 14.12
CA GLN A 310 2.91 0.23 13.86
C GLN A 310 1.92 0.67 14.94
N PHE A 311 2.12 1.85 15.47
CA PHE A 311 1.20 2.55 16.34
C PHE A 311 0.67 3.78 15.62
N ARG A 312 -0.65 3.97 15.61
CA ARG A 312 -1.32 5.11 15.05
C ARG A 312 -2.24 5.75 16.08
N TYR A 313 -2.18 7.09 16.18
CA TYR A 313 -3.07 7.86 17.02
C TYR A 313 -3.76 8.99 16.24
N GLY A 314 -5.09 8.98 16.20
CA GLY A 314 -5.90 10.04 15.59
C GLY A 314 -6.16 11.18 16.58
N PHE A 315 -5.44 12.28 16.51
CA PHE A 315 -5.68 13.46 17.33
C PHE A 315 -7.06 14.09 17.03
N SER A 316 -7.39 14.10 15.73
CA SER A 316 -8.70 14.54 15.22
C SER A 316 -9.10 13.71 13.99
N ASN A 317 -10.25 14.02 13.38
CA ASN A 317 -10.67 13.38 12.12
C ASN A 317 -9.77 13.69 10.91
N ARG A 318 -8.86 14.67 11.05
CA ARG A 318 -7.94 15.10 9.99
C ARG A 318 -6.46 14.98 10.36
N PHE A 319 -6.14 14.87 11.65
CA PHE A 319 -4.76 14.89 12.11
C PHE A 319 -4.44 13.60 12.86
N PHE A 320 -3.38 12.92 12.45
CA PHE A 320 -2.91 11.67 13.05
C PHE A 320 -1.38 11.64 13.14
N GLY A 321 -0.89 10.82 14.06
CA GLY A 321 0.51 10.50 14.18
C GLY A 321 0.73 9.00 14.02
N ILE A 322 1.89 8.62 13.50
CA ILE A 322 2.33 7.23 13.32
C ILE A 322 3.74 7.08 13.88
N ALA A 323 3.98 5.95 14.51
CA ALA A 323 5.29 5.40 14.80
C ALA A 323 5.33 3.94 14.36
N ARG A 324 6.31 3.55 13.55
CA ARG A 324 6.46 2.19 13.02
C ARG A 324 7.90 1.71 13.21
N TRP A 325 8.03 0.47 13.59
CA TRP A 325 9.30 -0.24 13.57
C TRP A 325 9.22 -1.40 12.60
N ASP A 326 10.18 -1.47 11.69
CA ASP A 326 10.35 -2.52 10.70
C ASP A 326 11.66 -3.27 10.99
N ALA A 327 11.64 -4.60 10.84
CA ALA A 327 12.84 -5.42 10.87
C ALA A 327 12.71 -6.60 9.92
N THR A 328 13.75 -6.85 9.12
CA THR A 328 13.87 -8.04 8.28
C THR A 328 15.24 -8.68 8.43
N TYR A 329 15.31 -9.99 8.24
CA TYR A 329 16.50 -10.80 8.40
C TYR A 329 16.57 -11.88 7.31
N GLY A 330 17.77 -12.35 7.03
CA GLY A 330 18.04 -13.39 6.03
C GLY A 330 18.36 -12.77 4.67
N ALA A 331 17.36 -12.60 3.82
CA ALA A 331 17.56 -12.14 2.45
C ALA A 331 17.99 -10.67 2.34
N GLN A 332 17.35 -9.81 3.12
CA GLN A 332 17.66 -8.39 3.23
C GLN A 332 17.59 -8.02 4.71
N PHE A 333 18.57 -7.31 5.18
CA PHE A 333 18.60 -6.83 6.56
C PHE A 333 18.08 -5.39 6.58
N VAL A 334 16.93 -5.19 7.21
CA VAL A 334 16.38 -3.86 7.45
C VAL A 334 16.13 -3.70 8.93
N ARG A 335 16.51 -2.56 9.48
CA ARG A 335 16.06 -2.07 10.80
C ARG A 335 15.72 -0.60 10.62
N ALA A 336 14.45 -0.28 10.73
CA ALA A 336 13.97 1.08 10.53
C ALA A 336 12.96 1.49 11.60
N TRP A 337 13.06 2.76 12.00
CA TRP A 337 12.06 3.45 12.80
C TRP A 337 11.50 4.59 11.97
N THR A 338 10.20 4.55 11.67
CA THR A 338 9.52 5.61 10.94
C THR A 338 8.56 6.31 11.87
N GLY A 339 8.65 7.62 11.97
CA GLY A 339 7.76 8.40 12.82
C GLY A 339 7.37 9.72 12.18
N GLY A 340 6.14 10.18 12.42
CA GLY A 340 5.68 11.43 11.87
C GLY A 340 4.18 11.63 11.96
N PHE A 341 3.68 12.54 11.12
CA PHE A 341 2.32 13.02 11.16
C PHE A 341 1.70 13.12 9.77
N GLY A 342 0.38 12.96 9.74
CA GLY A 342 -0.41 13.22 8.55
C GLY A 342 -1.58 14.14 8.85
N TYR A 343 -1.91 15.00 7.87
CA TYR A 343 -3.00 15.96 7.96
C TYR A 343 -3.85 15.97 6.68
N GLY A 344 -5.14 15.73 6.83
CA GLY A 344 -6.13 15.91 5.77
C GLY A 344 -6.36 17.39 5.50
N VAL A 345 -5.69 17.93 4.50
CA VAL A 345 -5.75 19.36 4.13
C VAL A 345 -7.16 19.72 3.64
N THR A 346 -7.69 18.90 2.74
CA THR A 346 -9.07 18.98 2.26
C THR A 346 -9.76 17.61 2.42
N LYS A 347 -10.97 17.48 1.88
CA LYS A 347 -11.71 16.21 1.88
C LYS A 347 -11.03 15.12 1.04
N ASN A 348 -10.27 15.54 0.05
CA ASN A 348 -9.64 14.69 -0.97
C ASN A 348 -8.11 14.87 -1.06
N SER A 349 -7.49 15.50 -0.07
CA SER A 349 -6.04 15.66 -0.03
C SER A 349 -5.46 15.43 1.36
N ARG A 350 -4.25 14.87 1.39
CA ARG A 350 -3.48 14.53 2.60
C ARG A 350 -2.05 15.02 2.45
N LEU A 351 -1.57 15.72 3.45
CA LEU A 351 -0.15 16.03 3.64
C LEU A 351 0.41 15.09 4.70
N THR A 352 1.58 14.50 4.42
CA THR A 352 2.32 13.69 5.40
C THR A 352 3.73 14.22 5.54
N VAL A 353 4.28 14.09 6.75
CA VAL A 353 5.68 14.42 7.06
C VAL A 353 6.20 13.36 8.00
N PHE A 354 7.21 12.63 7.57
CA PHE A 354 7.83 11.53 8.31
C PHE A 354 9.34 11.64 8.30
N ASP A 355 9.97 11.05 9.30
CA ASP A 355 11.39 10.73 9.30
C ASP A 355 11.55 9.23 9.54
N SER A 356 12.34 8.59 8.68
CA SER A 356 12.71 7.18 8.80
C SER A 356 14.17 7.09 9.18
N ILE A 357 14.46 6.48 10.33
CA ILE A 357 15.81 6.22 10.82
C ILE A 357 16.13 4.76 10.48
N GLN A 358 16.94 4.58 9.44
CA GLN A 358 17.26 3.27 8.87
C GLN A 358 18.72 2.89 9.16
N PHE A 359 18.96 1.62 9.53
CA PHE A 359 20.32 1.10 9.63
C PHE A 359 20.84 0.80 8.23
N ASN A 360 21.93 1.46 7.86
CA ASN A 360 22.64 1.19 6.62
C ASN A 360 23.83 0.27 6.93
N GLU A 361 23.81 -0.95 6.36
CA GLU A 361 24.85 -1.96 6.62
C GLU A 361 26.20 -1.56 6.03
N ASP A 362 26.24 -0.97 4.85
CA ASP A 362 27.48 -0.56 4.18
C ASP A 362 28.23 0.49 4.96
N LEU A 363 27.51 1.41 5.59
CA LEU A 363 28.06 2.46 6.42
C LEU A 363 28.20 2.07 7.89
N GLY A 364 27.61 0.94 8.31
CA GLY A 364 27.58 0.49 9.71
C GLY A 364 26.93 1.47 10.67
N ARG A 365 26.02 2.33 10.19
CA ARG A 365 25.38 3.38 10.98
C ARG A 365 23.92 3.62 10.58
N TYR A 366 23.19 4.30 11.47
CA TYR A 366 21.84 4.78 11.15
C TYR A 366 21.90 6.04 10.30
N ILE A 367 21.02 6.11 9.32
CA ILE A 367 20.80 7.28 8.46
C ILE A 367 19.37 7.79 8.64
N HIS A 368 19.17 9.09 8.49
CA HIS A 368 17.88 9.74 8.49
C HIS A 368 17.40 9.94 7.07
N VAL A 369 16.13 9.58 6.83
CA VAL A 369 15.43 9.74 5.55
C VAL A 369 14.16 10.57 5.78
N PRO A 370 14.29 11.89 6.00
CA PRO A 370 13.12 12.76 6.13
C PRO A 370 12.36 12.81 4.81
N SER A 371 11.06 12.67 4.89
CA SER A 371 10.16 12.65 3.75
C SER A 371 8.90 13.46 4.02
N ALA A 372 8.30 13.96 2.95
CA ALA A 372 7.00 14.58 2.98
C ALA A 372 6.25 14.25 1.69
N SER A 373 4.94 14.07 1.78
CA SER A 373 4.13 13.88 0.57
C SER A 373 2.82 14.64 0.62
N LEU A 374 2.35 15.04 -0.56
CA LEU A 374 1.04 15.64 -0.78
C LEU A 374 0.27 14.77 -1.76
N LEU A 375 -0.71 14.03 -1.23
CA LEU A 375 -1.61 13.22 -2.03
C LEU A 375 -2.89 14.01 -2.32
N ILE A 376 -3.36 13.98 -3.56
CA ILE A 376 -4.59 14.62 -4.03
C ILE A 376 -5.37 13.62 -4.88
N ALA A 377 -6.67 13.43 -4.59
CA ALA A 377 -7.58 12.60 -5.37
C ALA A 377 -8.66 13.45 -6.05
N PHE A 378 -8.95 13.18 -7.35
CA PHE A 378 -9.87 13.93 -8.20
C PHE A 378 -11.00 13.05 -8.73
#